data_6892726f139f6bc42e6560613599ee79
#
_entry.id   6892726f139f6bc42e6560613599ee79
#
_cell.length_a   1.000
_cell.length_b   1.000
_cell.length_c   1.000
_cell.angle_alpha   90.00
_cell.angle_beta   90.00
_cell.angle_gamma   90.00
#
_symmetry.space_group_name_H-M   'P 1'
#
loop_
_entity.id
_entity.type
_entity.pdbx_description
1 polymer ?
#
loop_
_entity_poly.entity_id
_entity_poly.type
_entity_poly.pdbx_seq_one_letter_code
_entity_poly.pdbx_strand_id
1 'polypeptide(L)'
;KAAVLGFVGAPWTLAAYVVEGKSSKNYAVIKAMAFQQPDLLHRLLNHFAESIATYLRYQIDAGAQVVQMFDSWAGQLSPIDYDTFAAPYQKRVVELVKATHPDTPMILYISGSAGVLERMGSTGVDIVSLDWTVDMADGCARLPKHLGVQGNVDPGLLFGTPEAIRERIVDAVRKAKGRRHILNLGHGILPGTPEDNARVFFETGKTVNDLIGSAA
;
A
#
# COMPACT_ATOMS: atom_id res chain seq x y z
N LYS A 1 -12.15 13.77 15.85
CA LYS A 1 -12.68 13.40 14.51
C LYS A 1 -11.60 12.56 13.81
N ALA A 2 -11.99 11.46 13.17
CA ALA A 2 -11.10 10.64 12.35
C ALA A 2 -11.17 11.11 10.89
N ALA A 3 -10.07 10.92 10.15
CA ALA A 3 -10.06 11.10 8.71
C ALA A 3 -10.74 9.91 8.03
N VAL A 4 -11.40 10.17 6.90
CA VAL A 4 -11.98 9.13 6.05
C VAL A 4 -10.96 8.77 4.96
N LEU A 5 -10.56 7.50 4.93
CA LEU A 5 -9.71 6.95 3.90
C LEU A 5 -10.56 6.17 2.90
N GLY A 6 -10.61 6.67 1.65
CA GLY A 6 -11.18 5.92 0.53
C GLY A 6 -10.18 4.90 -0.01
N PHE A 7 -10.66 3.81 -0.64
CA PHE A 7 -9.74 2.83 -1.19
C PHE A 7 -10.31 2.08 -2.39
N VAL A 8 -9.40 1.43 -3.14
CA VAL A 8 -9.74 0.63 -4.31
C VAL A 8 -8.64 -0.39 -4.60
N GLY A 9 -8.97 -1.50 -5.27
CA GLY A 9 -7.97 -2.36 -5.90
C GLY A 9 -7.32 -1.66 -7.09
N ALA A 10 -6.00 -1.76 -7.24
CA ALA A 10 -5.29 -1.22 -8.38
C ALA A 10 -5.48 -2.07 -9.66
N PRO A 11 -5.14 -1.54 -10.86
CA PRO A 11 -5.45 -2.18 -12.13
C PRO A 11 -4.96 -3.62 -12.25
N TRP A 12 -3.71 -3.92 -11.89
CA TRP A 12 -3.19 -5.30 -11.96
C TRP A 12 -3.93 -6.23 -11.00
N THR A 13 -4.16 -5.83 -9.76
CA THR A 13 -4.86 -6.66 -8.78
C THR A 13 -6.29 -6.96 -9.21
N LEU A 14 -7.04 -5.98 -9.75
CA LEU A 14 -8.39 -6.24 -10.26
C LEU A 14 -8.37 -7.12 -11.51
N ALA A 15 -7.43 -6.90 -12.43
CA ALA A 15 -7.25 -7.77 -13.60
C ALA A 15 -6.92 -9.21 -13.17
N ALA A 16 -6.06 -9.38 -12.17
CA ALA A 16 -5.74 -10.70 -11.63
C ALA A 16 -6.99 -11.42 -11.09
N TYR A 17 -7.83 -10.75 -10.30
CA TYR A 17 -9.09 -11.36 -9.83
C TYR A 17 -10.04 -11.73 -10.97
N VAL A 18 -10.20 -10.86 -11.95
CA VAL A 18 -11.12 -11.10 -13.08
C VAL A 18 -10.63 -12.25 -13.96
N VAL A 19 -9.34 -12.28 -14.28
CA VAL A 19 -8.75 -13.28 -15.18
C VAL A 19 -8.59 -14.66 -14.49
N GLU A 20 -8.19 -14.67 -13.20
CA GLU A 20 -8.07 -15.93 -12.44
C GLU A 20 -9.44 -16.47 -11.99
N GLY A 21 -10.48 -15.61 -11.90
CA GLY A 21 -11.82 -15.95 -11.41
C GLY A 21 -11.89 -16.22 -9.89
N LYS A 22 -10.76 -16.22 -9.21
CA LYS A 22 -10.61 -16.44 -7.76
C LYS A 22 -9.23 -15.96 -7.30
N SER A 23 -8.98 -15.97 -6.00
CA SER A 23 -7.61 -15.80 -5.49
C SER A 23 -6.73 -16.97 -5.95
N SER A 24 -5.51 -16.68 -6.39
CA SER A 24 -4.54 -17.65 -6.88
C SER A 24 -3.21 -17.49 -6.12
N LYS A 25 -2.45 -18.58 -5.97
CA LYS A 25 -1.08 -18.48 -5.42
C LYS A 25 -0.06 -18.06 -6.47
N ASN A 26 -0.24 -18.52 -7.71
CA ASN A 26 0.78 -18.43 -8.75
C ASN A 26 0.40 -17.46 -9.88
N TYR A 27 -0.85 -17.01 -9.93
CA TYR A 27 -1.37 -16.10 -10.95
C TYR A 27 -1.06 -16.59 -12.38
N ALA A 28 -1.19 -17.93 -12.61
CA ALA A 28 -0.73 -18.57 -13.83
C ALA A 28 -1.54 -18.14 -15.05
N VAL A 29 -2.85 -17.89 -14.89
CA VAL A 29 -3.73 -17.54 -16.03
C VAL A 29 -3.43 -16.11 -16.49
N ILE A 30 -3.36 -15.14 -15.58
CA ILE A 30 -3.04 -13.76 -15.95
C ILE A 30 -1.59 -13.62 -16.46
N LYS A 31 -0.64 -14.38 -15.90
CA LYS A 31 0.74 -14.40 -16.40
C LYS A 31 0.81 -15.02 -17.80
N ALA A 32 0.06 -16.10 -18.06
CA ALA A 32 -0.06 -16.64 -19.41
C ALA A 32 -0.64 -15.60 -20.38
N MET A 33 -1.68 -14.87 -19.98
CA MET A 33 -2.25 -13.77 -20.76
C MET A 33 -1.23 -12.67 -21.01
N ALA A 34 -0.43 -12.29 -20.00
CA ALA A 34 0.62 -11.28 -20.14
C ALA A 34 1.67 -11.65 -21.20
N PHE A 35 2.05 -12.92 -21.28
CA PHE A 35 3.10 -13.38 -22.21
C PHE A 35 2.56 -13.84 -23.56
N GLN A 36 1.30 -14.28 -23.66
CA GLN A 36 0.72 -14.79 -24.91
C GLN A 36 -0.18 -13.74 -25.61
N GLN A 37 -0.81 -12.86 -24.86
CA GLN A 37 -1.77 -11.87 -25.38
C GLN A 37 -1.58 -10.50 -24.69
N PRO A 38 -0.36 -9.91 -24.72
CA PRO A 38 -0.05 -8.68 -23.98
C PRO A 38 -0.99 -7.53 -24.35
N ASP A 39 -1.32 -7.36 -25.64
CA ASP A 39 -2.22 -6.29 -26.09
C ASP A 39 -3.62 -6.38 -25.48
N LEU A 40 -4.12 -7.61 -25.29
CA LEU A 40 -5.42 -7.82 -24.64
C LEU A 40 -5.35 -7.42 -23.16
N LEU A 41 -4.29 -7.81 -22.47
CA LEU A 41 -4.06 -7.44 -21.08
C LEU A 41 -3.87 -5.93 -20.92
N HIS A 42 -3.12 -5.28 -21.80
CA HIS A 42 -2.94 -3.83 -21.80
C HIS A 42 -4.27 -3.08 -21.96
N ARG A 43 -5.17 -3.56 -22.84
CA ARG A 43 -6.53 -2.98 -22.95
C ARG A 43 -7.34 -3.14 -21.67
N LEU A 44 -7.28 -4.31 -21.03
CA LEU A 44 -7.97 -4.56 -19.78
C LEU A 44 -7.46 -3.66 -18.65
N LEU A 45 -6.13 -3.55 -18.51
CA LEU A 45 -5.49 -2.71 -17.51
C LEU A 45 -5.80 -1.22 -17.70
N ASN A 46 -5.84 -0.74 -18.94
CA ASN A 46 -6.27 0.62 -19.27
C ASN A 46 -7.72 0.86 -18.87
N HIS A 47 -8.61 -0.07 -19.19
CA HIS A 47 -10.03 0.05 -18.82
C HIS A 47 -10.20 0.13 -17.30
N PHE A 48 -9.45 -0.69 -16.55
CA PHE A 48 -9.45 -0.59 -15.08
C PHE A 48 -8.87 0.72 -14.59
N ALA A 49 -7.79 1.23 -15.18
CA ALA A 49 -7.20 2.50 -14.75
C ALA A 49 -8.21 3.66 -14.85
N GLU A 50 -8.96 3.76 -15.93
CA GLU A 50 -10.01 4.78 -16.12
C GLU A 50 -11.17 4.60 -15.12
N SER A 51 -11.64 3.36 -14.94
CA SER A 51 -12.73 3.05 -14.01
C SER A 51 -12.34 3.32 -12.55
N ILE A 52 -11.13 2.92 -12.16
CA ILE A 52 -10.56 3.15 -10.82
C ILE A 52 -10.41 4.64 -10.53
N ALA A 53 -9.86 5.40 -11.48
CA ALA A 53 -9.72 6.85 -11.32
C ALA A 53 -11.09 7.53 -11.14
N THR A 54 -12.10 7.10 -11.90
CA THR A 54 -13.47 7.60 -11.74
C THR A 54 -14.04 7.28 -10.37
N TYR A 55 -13.85 6.05 -9.88
CA TYR A 55 -14.32 5.64 -8.57
C TYR A 55 -13.58 6.35 -7.42
N LEU A 56 -12.28 6.58 -7.53
CA LEU A 56 -11.52 7.35 -6.54
C LEU A 56 -11.99 8.81 -6.48
N ARG A 57 -12.22 9.45 -7.63
CA ARG A 57 -12.78 10.81 -7.67
C ARG A 57 -14.15 10.87 -6.99
N TYR A 58 -15.02 9.91 -7.26
CA TYR A 58 -16.31 9.79 -6.58
C TYR A 58 -16.16 9.69 -5.05
N GLN A 59 -15.20 8.89 -4.55
CA GLN A 59 -14.94 8.78 -3.11
C GLN A 59 -14.44 10.11 -2.51
N ILE A 60 -13.58 10.84 -3.23
CA ILE A 60 -13.08 12.15 -2.80
C ILE A 60 -14.22 13.17 -2.76
N ASP A 61 -15.05 13.24 -3.80
CA ASP A 61 -16.23 14.11 -3.86
C ASP A 61 -17.24 13.79 -2.75
N ALA A 62 -17.34 12.52 -2.35
CA ALA A 62 -18.15 12.07 -1.22
C ALA A 62 -17.52 12.34 0.16
N GLY A 63 -16.31 12.92 0.22
CA GLY A 63 -15.67 13.37 1.46
C GLY A 63 -14.48 12.54 1.93
N ALA A 64 -13.94 11.63 1.13
CA ALA A 64 -12.67 10.97 1.46
C ALA A 64 -11.53 12.00 1.44
N GLN A 65 -10.76 12.03 2.54
CA GLN A 65 -9.68 13.00 2.73
C GLN A 65 -8.31 12.47 2.25
N VAL A 66 -8.21 11.18 2.05
CA VAL A 66 -7.06 10.46 1.51
C VAL A 66 -7.58 9.22 0.78
N VAL A 67 -6.91 8.79 -0.26
CA VAL A 67 -7.29 7.57 -1.00
C VAL A 67 -6.11 6.63 -1.15
N GLN A 68 -6.39 5.32 -1.13
CA GLN A 68 -5.38 4.28 -1.23
C GLN A 68 -5.69 3.28 -2.34
N MET A 69 -4.70 3.02 -3.19
CA MET A 69 -4.71 1.92 -4.14
C MET A 69 -4.02 0.70 -3.53
N PHE A 70 -4.71 -0.44 -3.53
CA PHE A 70 -4.17 -1.72 -3.12
C PHE A 70 -3.80 -2.55 -4.35
N ASP A 71 -2.50 -2.62 -4.68
CA ASP A 71 -2.00 -3.53 -5.71
C ASP A 71 -1.38 -4.79 -5.09
N SER A 72 -2.17 -5.44 -4.23
CA SER A 72 -1.72 -6.54 -3.36
C SER A 72 -0.99 -7.64 -4.12
N TRP A 73 -1.32 -7.86 -5.39
CA TRP A 73 -0.75 -8.94 -6.20
C TRP A 73 0.39 -8.51 -7.13
N ALA A 74 0.72 -7.23 -7.20
CA ALA A 74 1.80 -6.74 -8.05
C ALA A 74 3.20 -7.19 -7.56
N GLY A 75 3.36 -7.53 -6.28
CA GLY A 75 4.59 -8.14 -5.76
C GLY A 75 4.88 -9.55 -6.30
N GLN A 76 3.94 -10.16 -7.02
CA GLN A 76 4.15 -11.42 -7.73
C GLN A 76 4.75 -11.25 -9.14
N LEU A 77 4.92 -10.01 -9.58
CA LEU A 77 5.58 -9.67 -10.84
C LEU A 77 7.09 -9.55 -10.65
N SER A 78 7.83 -9.95 -11.66
CA SER A 78 9.24 -9.54 -11.73
C SER A 78 9.34 -8.02 -11.87
N PRO A 79 10.46 -7.39 -11.52
CA PRO A 79 10.63 -5.95 -11.73
C PRO A 79 10.36 -5.48 -13.16
N ILE A 80 10.73 -6.27 -14.17
CA ILE A 80 10.49 -5.98 -15.59
C ILE A 80 9.00 -6.06 -15.92
N ASP A 81 8.32 -7.10 -15.43
CA ASP A 81 6.89 -7.28 -15.66
C ASP A 81 6.06 -6.22 -14.90
N TYR A 82 6.54 -5.82 -13.72
CA TYR A 82 5.95 -4.71 -12.98
C TYR A 82 6.03 -3.39 -13.77
N ASP A 83 7.18 -3.09 -14.36
CA ASP A 83 7.38 -1.91 -15.21
C ASP A 83 6.49 -1.96 -16.47
N THR A 84 6.10 -3.16 -16.92
CA THR A 84 5.26 -3.35 -18.10
C THR A 84 3.77 -3.38 -17.78
N PHE A 85 3.35 -4.10 -16.73
CA PHE A 85 1.95 -4.45 -16.51
C PHE A 85 1.32 -3.82 -15.25
N ALA A 86 2.08 -3.19 -14.36
CA ALA A 86 1.55 -2.56 -13.16
C ALA A 86 1.84 -1.06 -13.08
N ALA A 87 3.10 -0.65 -13.07
CA ALA A 87 3.51 0.74 -12.86
C ALA A 87 2.87 1.75 -13.82
N PRO A 88 2.75 1.51 -15.14
CA PRO A 88 2.15 2.46 -16.08
C PRO A 88 0.68 2.76 -15.75
N TYR A 89 -0.05 1.75 -15.29
CA TYR A 89 -1.47 1.87 -14.98
C TYR A 89 -1.71 2.48 -13.60
N GLN A 90 -0.85 2.19 -12.62
CA GLN A 90 -0.83 2.90 -11.34
C GLN A 90 -0.59 4.40 -11.57
N LYS A 91 0.43 4.74 -12.36
CA LYS A 91 0.74 6.12 -12.74
C LYS A 91 -0.44 6.78 -13.46
N ARG A 92 -1.07 6.08 -14.41
CA ARG A 92 -2.26 6.58 -15.12
C ARG A 92 -3.40 6.92 -14.19
N VAL A 93 -3.69 6.07 -13.18
CA VAL A 93 -4.70 6.35 -12.16
C VAL A 93 -4.35 7.62 -11.40
N VAL A 94 -3.09 7.75 -10.95
CA VAL A 94 -2.62 8.94 -10.21
C VAL A 94 -2.80 10.19 -11.05
N GLU A 95 -2.36 10.20 -12.31
CA GLU A 95 -2.49 11.33 -13.23
C GLU A 95 -3.96 11.76 -13.40
N LEU A 96 -4.85 10.79 -13.61
CA LEU A 96 -6.28 11.05 -13.81
C LEU A 96 -6.96 11.62 -12.56
N VAL A 97 -6.60 11.13 -11.38
CA VAL A 97 -7.13 11.66 -10.11
C VAL A 97 -6.56 13.05 -9.83
N LYS A 98 -5.24 13.20 -9.92
CA LYS A 98 -4.56 14.48 -9.64
C LYS A 98 -4.91 15.60 -10.62
N ALA A 99 -5.36 15.28 -11.80
CA ALA A 99 -5.85 16.27 -12.76
C ALA A 99 -7.05 17.10 -12.23
N THR A 100 -7.86 16.52 -11.35
CA THR A 100 -9.04 17.17 -10.76
C THR A 100 -8.97 17.35 -9.26
N HIS A 101 -8.16 16.52 -8.57
CA HIS A 101 -8.00 16.51 -7.10
C HIS A 101 -6.51 16.54 -6.72
N PRO A 102 -5.76 17.60 -7.07
CA PRO A 102 -4.31 17.66 -6.91
C PRO A 102 -3.86 17.58 -5.45
N ASP A 103 -4.69 18.09 -4.53
CA ASP A 103 -4.35 18.20 -3.10
C ASP A 103 -4.71 16.95 -2.28
N THR A 104 -5.49 16.00 -2.84
CA THR A 104 -5.87 14.79 -2.12
C THR A 104 -4.70 13.81 -2.09
N PRO A 105 -4.16 13.44 -0.91
CA PRO A 105 -3.06 12.48 -0.83
C PRO A 105 -3.47 11.10 -1.37
N MET A 106 -2.58 10.51 -2.16
CA MET A 106 -2.75 9.16 -2.71
C MET A 106 -1.70 8.21 -2.16
N ILE A 107 -2.14 7.04 -1.69
CA ILE A 107 -1.29 5.99 -1.14
C ILE A 107 -1.27 4.80 -2.10
N LEU A 108 -0.11 4.19 -2.31
CA LEU A 108 0.04 2.91 -3.02
C LEU A 108 0.57 1.84 -2.07
N TYR A 109 -0.12 0.70 -2.01
CA TYR A 109 0.28 -0.50 -1.27
C TYR A 109 0.50 -1.69 -2.20
N ILE A 110 1.58 -2.43 -1.96
CA ILE A 110 1.87 -3.71 -2.61
C ILE A 110 2.34 -4.70 -1.55
N SER A 111 1.81 -5.93 -1.56
CA SER A 111 2.30 -7.02 -0.72
C SER A 111 3.53 -7.67 -1.36
N GLY A 112 4.60 -7.91 -0.59
CA GLY A 112 5.87 -8.40 -1.13
C GLY A 112 6.61 -7.35 -1.97
N SER A 113 6.56 -6.07 -1.55
CA SER A 113 7.00 -4.93 -2.33
C SER A 113 8.52 -4.72 -2.42
N ALA A 114 9.32 -5.47 -1.66
CA ALA A 114 10.78 -5.24 -1.53
C ALA A 114 11.53 -5.13 -2.87
N GLY A 115 11.13 -5.93 -3.88
CA GLY A 115 11.76 -5.95 -5.21
C GLY A 115 11.32 -4.82 -6.15
N VAL A 116 10.26 -4.07 -5.81
CA VAL A 116 9.67 -3.03 -6.67
C VAL A 116 9.50 -1.68 -5.98
N LEU A 117 10.10 -1.52 -4.81
CA LEU A 117 9.86 -0.38 -3.92
C LEU A 117 10.18 0.96 -4.57
N GLU A 118 11.33 1.10 -5.24
CA GLU A 118 11.72 2.34 -5.93
C GLU A 118 10.78 2.66 -7.09
N ARG A 119 10.27 1.62 -7.74
CA ARG A 119 9.29 1.72 -8.82
C ARG A 119 7.95 2.25 -8.32
N MET A 120 7.51 1.79 -7.14
CA MET A 120 6.32 2.35 -6.48
C MET A 120 6.49 3.86 -6.25
N GLY A 121 7.66 4.27 -5.76
CA GLY A 121 7.98 5.67 -5.52
C GLY A 121 7.97 6.55 -6.77
N SER A 122 8.08 5.96 -7.97
CA SER A 122 8.09 6.70 -9.25
C SER A 122 6.69 6.82 -9.91
N THR A 123 5.65 6.25 -9.32
CA THR A 123 4.29 6.26 -9.88
C THR A 123 3.55 7.60 -9.72
N GLY A 124 4.11 8.52 -8.94
CA GLY A 124 3.50 9.83 -8.67
C GLY A 124 2.57 9.87 -7.46
N VAL A 125 2.50 8.81 -6.66
CA VAL A 125 1.78 8.81 -5.38
C VAL A 125 2.48 9.68 -4.35
N ASP A 126 1.75 10.13 -3.35
CA ASP A 126 2.30 10.96 -2.25
C ASP A 126 2.90 10.11 -1.13
N ILE A 127 2.41 8.87 -0.98
CA ILE A 127 2.75 7.98 0.13
C ILE A 127 2.90 6.55 -0.41
N VAL A 128 3.99 5.89 -0.01
CA VAL A 128 4.20 4.47 -0.25
C VAL A 128 3.90 3.70 1.03
N SER A 129 2.96 2.78 0.96
CA SER A 129 2.64 1.88 2.06
C SER A 129 3.52 0.64 1.96
N LEU A 130 4.40 0.48 2.96
CA LEU A 130 5.35 -0.63 3.05
C LEU A 130 4.66 -1.85 3.65
N ASP A 131 4.90 -3.02 3.07
CA ASP A 131 4.52 -4.25 3.73
C ASP A 131 5.54 -4.63 4.83
N TRP A 132 5.21 -5.65 5.63
CA TRP A 132 6.04 -6.06 6.77
C TRP A 132 7.36 -6.73 6.39
N THR A 133 7.57 -7.08 5.11
CA THR A 133 8.80 -7.75 4.64
C THR A 133 9.94 -6.76 4.37
N VAL A 134 9.65 -5.46 4.38
CA VAL A 134 10.63 -4.39 4.22
C VAL A 134 10.95 -3.79 5.60
N ASP A 135 12.23 -3.66 5.96
CA ASP A 135 12.59 -2.87 7.14
C ASP A 135 12.25 -1.38 6.90
N MET A 136 11.63 -0.73 7.90
CA MET A 136 11.17 0.66 7.76
C MET A 136 12.33 1.62 7.45
N ALA A 137 13.51 1.44 8.06
CA ALA A 137 14.65 2.31 7.79
C ALA A 137 15.19 2.10 6.36
N ASP A 138 15.27 0.84 5.91
CA ASP A 138 15.67 0.50 4.54
C ASP A 138 14.67 1.08 3.52
N GLY A 139 13.38 0.91 3.76
CA GLY A 139 12.33 1.50 2.92
C GLY A 139 12.44 3.03 2.83
N CYS A 140 12.67 3.69 3.96
CA CYS A 140 12.91 5.13 4.00
C CYS A 140 14.17 5.54 3.24
N ALA A 141 15.24 4.76 3.30
CA ALA A 141 16.49 5.06 2.61
C ALA A 141 16.36 4.94 1.08
N ARG A 142 15.55 3.96 0.62
CA ARG A 142 15.36 3.66 -0.81
C ARG A 142 14.35 4.58 -1.51
N LEU A 143 13.42 5.14 -0.78
CA LEU A 143 12.37 6.01 -1.35
C LEU A 143 12.82 7.49 -1.39
N PRO A 144 12.39 8.25 -2.42
CA PRO A 144 12.59 9.70 -2.47
C PRO A 144 12.13 10.42 -1.20
N LYS A 145 12.89 11.40 -0.71
CA LYS A 145 12.64 12.07 0.58
C LYS A 145 11.30 12.82 0.67
N HIS A 146 10.76 13.25 -0.47
CA HIS A 146 9.48 13.97 -0.49
C HIS A 146 8.26 13.07 -0.29
N LEU A 147 8.39 11.74 -0.47
CA LEU A 147 7.32 10.80 -0.27
C LEU A 147 7.10 10.53 1.22
N GLY A 148 5.84 10.44 1.62
CA GLY A 148 5.46 9.85 2.90
C GLY A 148 5.60 8.33 2.87
N VAL A 149 5.61 7.71 4.05
CA VAL A 149 5.57 6.25 4.20
C VAL A 149 4.41 5.84 5.12
N GLN A 150 3.81 4.70 4.84
CA GLN A 150 2.81 4.10 5.71
C GLN A 150 3.27 2.70 6.10
N GLY A 151 2.95 2.27 7.32
CA GLY A 151 3.21 0.90 7.76
C GLY A 151 4.10 0.86 9.00
N ASN A 152 4.79 -0.24 9.24
CA ASN A 152 4.65 -1.53 8.53
C ASN A 152 4.83 -2.69 9.50
N VAL A 153 4.18 -2.58 10.66
CA VAL A 153 4.26 -3.62 11.68
C VAL A 153 3.67 -4.93 11.12
N ASP A 154 4.37 -6.04 11.34
CA ASP A 154 3.88 -7.37 10.94
C ASP A 154 2.54 -7.68 11.63
N PRO A 155 1.47 -7.99 10.88
CA PRO A 155 0.19 -8.40 11.46
C PRO A 155 0.30 -9.63 12.39
N GLY A 156 1.25 -10.52 12.12
CA GLY A 156 1.52 -11.69 12.94
C GLY A 156 1.99 -11.34 14.37
N LEU A 157 2.55 -10.14 14.55
CA LEU A 157 2.95 -9.66 15.87
C LEU A 157 1.78 -9.49 16.84
N LEU A 158 0.57 -9.26 16.31
CA LEU A 158 -0.64 -9.13 17.13
C LEU A 158 -1.06 -10.43 17.84
N PHE A 159 -0.40 -11.56 17.54
CA PHE A 159 -0.52 -12.80 18.33
C PHE A 159 0.51 -12.87 19.46
N GLY A 160 1.41 -11.91 19.56
CA GLY A 160 2.45 -11.82 20.57
C GLY A 160 1.98 -11.17 21.88
N THR A 161 2.96 -10.76 22.70
CA THR A 161 2.68 -10.06 23.95
C THR A 161 2.44 -8.57 23.72
N PRO A 162 1.69 -7.89 24.62
CA PRO A 162 1.53 -6.44 24.57
C PRO A 162 2.84 -5.66 24.56
N GLU A 163 3.86 -6.15 25.28
CA GLU A 163 5.20 -5.56 25.34
C GLU A 163 5.87 -5.59 23.95
N ALA A 164 5.89 -6.75 23.30
CA ALA A 164 6.45 -6.91 21.96
C ALA A 164 5.76 -6.01 20.92
N ILE A 165 4.43 -5.86 21.04
CA ILE A 165 3.65 -4.96 20.16
C ILE A 165 4.11 -3.51 20.35
N ARG A 166 4.21 -3.04 21.61
CA ARG A 166 4.66 -1.67 21.91
C ARG A 166 6.08 -1.41 21.42
N GLU A 167 7.00 -2.32 21.68
CA GLU A 167 8.39 -2.21 21.24
C GLU A 167 8.51 -2.09 19.73
N ARG A 168 7.78 -2.90 18.98
CA ARG A 168 7.82 -2.87 17.52
C ARG A 168 7.19 -1.61 16.93
N ILE A 169 6.14 -1.08 17.55
CA ILE A 169 5.55 0.21 17.16
C ILE A 169 6.57 1.34 17.34
N VAL A 170 7.22 1.39 18.51
CA VAL A 170 8.27 2.38 18.82
C VAL A 170 9.42 2.27 17.83
N ASP A 171 9.87 1.06 17.51
CA ASP A 171 10.95 0.81 16.53
C ASP A 171 10.56 1.32 15.13
N ALA A 172 9.37 0.97 14.65
CA ALA A 172 8.88 1.40 13.34
C ALA A 172 8.80 2.95 13.23
N VAL A 173 8.27 3.61 14.25
CA VAL A 173 8.16 5.07 14.27
C VAL A 173 9.52 5.75 14.37
N ARG A 174 10.46 5.21 15.17
CA ARG A 174 11.84 5.71 15.23
C ARG A 174 12.57 5.58 13.89
N LYS A 175 12.41 4.47 13.21
CA LYS A 175 13.00 4.21 11.89
C LYS A 175 12.42 5.12 10.80
N ALA A 176 11.14 5.50 10.93
CA ALA A 176 10.50 6.45 10.03
C ALA A 176 10.83 7.93 10.33
N LYS A 177 11.64 8.23 11.36
CA LYS A 177 11.98 9.59 11.79
C LYS A 177 12.50 10.44 10.62
N GLY A 178 11.94 11.65 10.48
CA GLY A 178 12.26 12.55 9.38
C GLY A 178 11.41 12.37 8.12
N ARG A 179 10.45 11.42 8.15
CA ARG A 179 9.43 11.22 7.11
C ARG A 179 8.04 11.60 7.60
N ARG A 180 7.16 11.95 6.67
CA ARG A 180 5.72 11.92 6.93
C ARG A 180 5.33 10.45 7.06
N HIS A 181 4.92 10.03 8.25
CA HIS A 181 4.66 8.62 8.56
C HIS A 181 3.23 8.41 9.04
N ILE A 182 2.57 7.42 8.46
CA ILE A 182 1.29 6.90 8.93
C ILE A 182 1.57 5.53 9.54
N LEU A 183 1.48 5.41 10.87
CA LEU A 183 1.63 4.12 11.54
C LEU A 183 0.49 3.20 11.11
N ASN A 184 0.85 2.02 10.64
CA ASN A 184 -0.09 0.98 10.23
C ASN A 184 0.57 -0.40 10.36
N LEU A 185 -0.24 -1.45 10.25
CA LEU A 185 0.26 -2.78 9.97
C LEU A 185 0.75 -2.86 8.52
N GLY A 186 1.65 -3.78 8.24
CA GLY A 186 2.15 -4.03 6.87
C GLY A 186 1.18 -4.84 5.99
N HIS A 187 0.03 -5.24 6.51
CA HIS A 187 -1.10 -5.88 5.82
C HIS A 187 -2.35 -5.80 6.70
N GLY A 188 -3.48 -6.31 6.23
CA GLY A 188 -4.67 -6.50 7.07
C GLY A 188 -4.41 -7.47 8.23
N ILE A 189 -5.19 -7.35 9.30
CA ILE A 189 -5.10 -8.27 10.44
C ILE A 189 -5.45 -9.70 10.01
N LEU A 190 -4.84 -10.68 10.68
CA LEU A 190 -5.05 -12.08 10.40
C LEU A 190 -6.31 -12.60 11.12
N PRO A 191 -7.02 -13.60 10.56
CA PRO A 191 -8.10 -14.26 11.27
C PRO A 191 -7.64 -14.80 12.62
N GLY A 192 -8.44 -14.58 13.67
CA GLY A 192 -8.10 -14.99 15.03
C GLY A 192 -7.20 -14.03 15.79
N THR A 193 -6.83 -12.87 15.22
CA THR A 193 -6.11 -11.83 15.96
C THR A 193 -6.86 -11.45 17.25
N PRO A 194 -6.21 -11.50 18.44
CA PRO A 194 -6.84 -11.10 19.69
C PRO A 194 -7.25 -9.62 19.65
N GLU A 195 -8.51 -9.33 19.98
CA GLU A 195 -9.03 -7.96 19.98
C GLU A 195 -8.27 -7.04 20.93
N ASP A 196 -7.89 -7.55 22.11
CA ASP A 196 -7.12 -6.79 23.09
C ASP A 196 -5.75 -6.40 22.55
N ASN A 197 -5.09 -7.24 21.76
CA ASN A 197 -3.82 -6.92 21.15
C ASN A 197 -3.97 -5.89 20.01
N ALA A 198 -5.05 -5.94 19.25
CA ALA A 198 -5.38 -4.88 18.31
C ALA A 198 -5.61 -3.54 19.04
N ARG A 199 -6.28 -3.57 20.20
CA ARG A 199 -6.45 -2.39 21.06
C ARG A 199 -5.10 -1.85 21.54
N VAL A 200 -4.19 -2.71 22.00
CA VAL A 200 -2.82 -2.32 22.38
C VAL A 200 -2.11 -1.60 21.24
N PHE A 201 -2.24 -2.08 20.00
CA PHE A 201 -1.65 -1.42 18.83
C PHE A 201 -2.17 0.02 18.67
N PHE A 202 -3.48 0.22 18.70
CA PHE A 202 -4.08 1.55 18.55
C PHE A 202 -3.74 2.49 19.71
N GLU A 203 -3.83 2.03 20.96
CA GLU A 203 -3.55 2.88 22.12
C GLU A 203 -2.06 3.26 22.17
N THR A 204 -1.16 2.34 21.83
CA THR A 204 0.28 2.65 21.72
C THR A 204 0.53 3.67 20.61
N GLY A 205 -0.11 3.51 19.45
CA GLY A 205 0.02 4.45 18.32
C GLY A 205 -0.40 5.88 18.68
N LYS A 206 -1.41 6.06 19.53
CA LYS A 206 -1.86 7.39 20.00
C LYS A 206 -0.82 8.09 20.87
N THR A 207 -0.02 7.36 21.64
CA THR A 207 0.94 7.89 22.63
C THR A 207 2.41 7.68 22.26
N VAL A 208 2.69 7.11 21.08
CA VAL A 208 4.05 6.72 20.69
C VAL A 208 5.02 7.90 20.64
N ASN A 209 4.57 9.09 20.30
CA ASN A 209 5.42 10.29 20.28
C ASN A 209 5.92 10.66 21.69
N ASP A 210 5.09 10.47 22.72
CA ASP A 210 5.47 10.71 24.12
C ASP A 210 6.48 9.66 24.57
N LEU A 211 6.31 8.41 24.13
CA LEU A 211 7.25 7.31 24.43
C LEU A 211 8.62 7.51 23.78
N ILE A 212 8.66 8.12 22.58
CA ILE A 212 9.93 8.40 21.88
C ILE A 212 10.61 9.63 22.48
N GLY A 213 9.85 10.67 22.84
CA GLY A 213 10.39 11.91 23.42
C GLY A 213 10.94 11.73 24.82
N SER A 214 10.44 10.77 25.60
CA SER A 214 10.92 10.49 26.96
C SER A 214 12.18 9.60 27.02
N ALA A 215 12.64 9.08 25.88
CA ALA A 215 13.81 8.19 25.78
C ALA A 215 15.02 8.86 25.08
N ALA A 216 15.01 10.18 24.91
CA ALA A 216 16.11 11.02 24.41
C ALA A 216 16.71 11.90 25.57
#